data_e4825d2ef9081b0ecc1a4dda87c1a108
#
_entry.id   e4825d2ef9081b0ecc1a4dda87c1a108
#
_cell.length_a   1.000
_cell.length_b   1.000
_cell.length_c   1.000
_cell.angle_alpha   90.00
_cell.angle_beta   90.00
_cell.angle_gamma   90.00
#
_symmetry.space_group_name_H-M   'P 1'
#
loop_
_entity.id
_entity.type
_entity.pdbx_description
1 polymer ?
#
loop_
_entity_poly.entity_id
_entity_poly.type
_entity_poly.pdbx_seq_one_letter_code
_entity_poly.pdbx_strand_id
1 'polypeptide(L)'
;MEIRNATTEDLHAIAAVEAACFPAAEAATAEEFAGRLAHYASHFWLLFEQGELVAFVDGFCTDTPDLTDEMYADAALHDENGAWQMIFGVNTLPGCRRRGYAGLLLQRAIADARAQGRKGLVLTCKEKLLRYYAKFGFVNEGVSASTHGGVVWYQMRLRF
;
A
#
# COMPACT_ATOMS: atom_id res chain seq x y z
N MET A 1 2.05 -17.31 12.11
CA MET A 1 1.76 -16.07 11.37
C MET A 1 1.53 -14.92 12.33
N GLU A 2 2.19 -13.79 12.09
CA GLU A 2 2.01 -12.58 12.88
C GLU A 2 1.69 -11.41 11.95
N ILE A 3 0.69 -10.60 12.31
CA ILE A 3 0.35 -9.37 11.60
C ILE A 3 0.50 -8.21 12.58
N ARG A 4 1.27 -7.18 12.23
CA ARG A 4 1.43 -5.97 13.02
C ARG A 4 1.76 -4.76 12.15
N ASN A 5 1.67 -3.58 12.73
CA ASN A 5 2.15 -2.37 12.08
C ASN A 5 3.67 -2.27 12.18
N ALA A 6 4.27 -1.42 11.35
CA ALA A 6 5.72 -1.29 11.28
C ALA A 6 6.27 -0.34 12.35
N THR A 7 7.57 -0.47 12.55
CA THR A 7 8.41 0.54 13.22
C THR A 7 9.55 0.90 12.27
N THR A 8 10.36 1.90 12.63
CA THR A 8 11.51 2.29 11.81
C THR A 8 12.56 1.17 11.69
N GLU A 9 12.54 0.20 12.60
CA GLU A 9 13.46 -0.94 12.57
C GLU A 9 13.15 -1.95 11.47
N ASP A 10 11.97 -1.86 10.86
CA ASP A 10 11.55 -2.77 9.79
C ASP A 10 12.03 -2.35 8.41
N LEU A 11 12.77 -1.26 8.28
CA LEU A 11 13.17 -0.67 7.01
C LEU A 11 13.82 -1.68 6.05
N HIS A 12 14.84 -2.39 6.50
CA HIS A 12 15.59 -3.29 5.61
C HIS A 12 14.74 -4.46 5.11
N ALA A 13 13.90 -5.01 5.98
CA ALA A 13 13.02 -6.11 5.60
C ALA A 13 11.97 -5.64 4.58
N ILE A 14 11.39 -4.46 4.79
CA ILE A 14 10.40 -3.88 3.88
C ILE A 14 11.02 -3.61 2.50
N ALA A 15 12.18 -2.96 2.46
CA ALA A 15 12.87 -2.66 1.20
C ALA A 15 13.23 -3.94 0.43
N ALA A 16 13.63 -5.00 1.13
CA ALA A 16 13.97 -6.29 0.51
C ALA A 16 12.74 -6.95 -0.13
N VAL A 17 11.60 -6.91 0.53
CA VAL A 17 10.35 -7.46 -0.02
C VAL A 17 9.92 -6.67 -1.25
N GLU A 18 9.97 -5.34 -1.19
CA GLU A 18 9.62 -4.49 -2.33
C GLU A 18 10.50 -4.82 -3.54
N ALA A 19 11.82 -4.90 -3.34
CA ALA A 19 12.76 -5.20 -4.41
C ALA A 19 12.54 -6.58 -5.03
N ALA A 20 12.06 -7.54 -4.24
CA ALA A 20 11.72 -8.88 -4.73
C ALA A 20 10.41 -8.92 -5.51
N CYS A 21 9.51 -7.95 -5.28
CA CYS A 21 8.17 -7.93 -5.85
C CYS A 21 8.08 -7.13 -7.16
N PHE A 22 8.92 -6.11 -7.35
CA PHE A 22 8.77 -5.17 -8.46
C PHE A 22 10.07 -4.95 -9.22
N PRO A 23 9.98 -4.65 -10.54
CA PRO A 23 11.14 -4.19 -11.30
C PRO A 23 11.71 -2.89 -10.72
N ALA A 24 12.99 -2.65 -10.94
CA ALA A 24 13.67 -1.47 -10.39
C ALA A 24 12.99 -0.14 -10.78
N ALA A 25 12.37 -0.07 -11.97
CA ALA A 25 11.67 1.12 -12.44
C ALA A 25 10.39 1.42 -11.64
N GLU A 26 9.84 0.43 -10.93
CA GLU A 26 8.59 0.56 -10.17
C GLU A 26 8.81 0.50 -8.66
N ALA A 27 9.87 -0.18 -8.20
CA ALA A 27 10.12 -0.40 -6.77
C ALA A 27 10.49 0.90 -6.06
N ALA A 28 9.90 1.12 -4.89
CA ALA A 28 10.34 2.18 -4.00
C ALA A 28 11.71 1.81 -3.40
N THR A 29 12.54 2.80 -3.17
CA THR A 29 13.88 2.62 -2.62
C THR A 29 13.88 2.54 -1.10
N ALA A 30 14.99 2.04 -0.52
CA ALA A 30 15.17 2.05 0.93
C ALA A 30 15.10 3.48 1.50
N GLU A 31 15.64 4.46 0.79
CA GLU A 31 15.59 5.87 1.21
C GLU A 31 14.14 6.36 1.26
N GLU A 32 13.33 6.03 0.25
CA GLU A 32 11.92 6.37 0.23
C GLU A 32 11.17 5.71 1.39
N PHE A 33 11.43 4.44 1.67
CA PHE A 33 10.82 3.77 2.81
C PHE A 33 11.26 4.33 4.15
N ALA A 34 12.51 4.79 4.28
CA ALA A 34 12.95 5.45 5.50
C ALA A 34 12.11 6.70 5.78
N GLY A 35 11.84 7.51 4.75
CA GLY A 35 10.98 8.68 4.86
C GLY A 35 9.54 8.31 5.22
N ARG A 36 9.00 7.28 4.59
CA ARG A 36 7.64 6.80 4.87
C ARG A 36 7.50 6.32 6.31
N LEU A 37 8.44 5.52 6.79
CA LEU A 37 8.42 5.01 8.16
C LEU A 37 8.57 6.13 9.20
N ALA A 38 9.33 7.18 8.88
CA ALA A 38 9.47 8.33 9.75
C ALA A 38 8.15 9.10 9.92
N HIS A 39 7.28 9.08 8.91
CA HIS A 39 6.04 9.86 8.89
C HIS A 39 4.79 9.04 9.20
N TYR A 40 4.73 7.78 8.75
CA TYR A 40 3.49 6.99 8.89
C TYR A 40 3.72 5.48 9.05
N ALA A 41 4.64 5.10 9.92
CA ALA A 41 4.89 3.67 10.20
C ALA A 41 3.63 2.92 10.63
N SER A 42 2.67 3.58 11.29
CA SER A 42 1.41 2.96 11.71
C SER A 42 0.47 2.66 10.56
N HIS A 43 0.76 3.14 9.36
CA HIS A 43 0.02 2.84 8.12
C HIS A 43 0.77 1.86 7.22
N PHE A 44 1.62 1.05 7.82
CA PHE A 44 2.20 -0.14 7.26
C PHE A 44 1.60 -1.33 7.98
N TRP A 45 1.13 -2.32 7.24
CA TRP A 45 0.60 -3.58 7.76
C TRP A 45 1.53 -4.68 7.30
N LEU A 46 2.17 -5.37 8.24
CA LEU A 46 3.21 -6.36 7.98
C LEU A 46 2.74 -7.75 8.38
N LEU A 47 3.06 -8.74 7.55
CA LEU A 47 2.79 -10.15 7.85
C LEU A 47 4.08 -10.93 7.89
N PHE A 48 4.30 -11.61 9.02
CA PHE A 48 5.48 -12.43 9.27
C PHE A 48 5.12 -13.91 9.34
N GLU A 49 5.93 -14.75 8.71
CA GLU A 49 5.89 -16.19 8.86
C GLU A 49 7.22 -16.65 9.44
N GLN A 50 7.18 -17.36 10.58
CA GLN A 50 8.39 -17.86 11.26
C GLN A 50 9.44 -16.76 11.47
N GLY A 51 8.99 -15.58 11.84
CA GLY A 51 9.86 -14.44 12.11
C GLY A 51 10.38 -13.68 10.90
N GLU A 52 10.01 -14.09 9.68
CA GLU A 52 10.41 -13.42 8.45
C GLU A 52 9.26 -12.63 7.84
N LEU A 53 9.54 -11.41 7.40
CA LEU A 53 8.56 -10.59 6.67
C LEU A 53 8.32 -11.20 5.29
N VAL A 54 7.08 -11.55 4.99
CA VAL A 54 6.71 -12.16 3.72
C VAL A 54 5.71 -11.34 2.90
N ALA A 55 5.03 -10.41 3.53
CA ALA A 55 4.06 -9.55 2.85
C ALA A 55 3.87 -8.24 3.60
N PHE A 56 3.58 -7.15 2.88
CA PHE A 56 3.17 -5.91 3.52
C PHE A 56 2.29 -5.08 2.61
N VAL A 57 1.49 -4.21 3.25
CA VAL A 57 0.69 -3.18 2.59
C VAL A 57 1.06 -1.86 3.24
N ASP A 58 1.23 -0.80 2.45
CA ASP A 58 1.52 0.52 2.98
C ASP A 58 0.82 1.62 2.21
N GLY A 59 0.66 2.75 2.87
CA GLY A 59 0.14 3.97 2.27
C GLY A 59 -0.16 5.00 3.33
N PHE A 60 -0.26 6.26 2.92
CA PHE A 60 -0.50 7.34 3.87
C PHE A 60 -1.94 7.87 3.80
N CYS A 61 -2.29 8.79 4.69
CA CYS A 61 -3.59 9.42 4.73
C CYS A 61 -3.51 10.86 4.23
N THR A 62 -4.60 11.33 3.62
CA THR A 62 -4.68 12.68 3.05
C THR A 62 -6.13 13.07 2.84
N ASP A 63 -6.38 14.39 2.79
CA ASP A 63 -7.69 14.91 2.38
C ASP A 63 -7.84 14.97 0.85
N THR A 64 -6.73 14.87 0.12
CA THR A 64 -6.75 14.84 -1.35
C THR A 64 -7.44 13.56 -1.82
N PRO A 65 -8.51 13.65 -2.63
CA PRO A 65 -9.29 12.46 -2.96
C PRO A 65 -8.64 11.53 -3.97
N ASP A 66 -7.74 12.01 -4.81
CA ASP A 66 -7.12 11.21 -5.85
C ASP A 66 -5.65 10.94 -5.54
N LEU A 67 -5.20 9.72 -5.86
CA LEU A 67 -3.83 9.31 -5.64
C LEU A 67 -2.93 9.88 -6.76
N THR A 68 -1.86 10.57 -6.38
CA THR A 68 -0.92 11.21 -7.32
C THR A 68 0.49 10.64 -7.17
N ASP A 69 1.30 10.76 -8.22
CA ASP A 69 2.69 10.29 -8.19
C ASP A 69 3.52 11.00 -7.12
N GLU A 70 3.23 12.28 -6.85
CA GLU A 70 3.91 13.05 -5.80
C GLU A 70 3.82 12.39 -4.43
N MET A 71 2.71 11.74 -4.13
CA MET A 71 2.48 11.08 -2.84
C MET A 71 3.46 9.95 -2.57
N TYR A 72 3.89 9.23 -3.62
CA TYR A 72 4.89 8.16 -3.47
C TYR A 72 6.25 8.69 -3.06
N ALA A 73 6.61 9.88 -3.51
CA ALA A 73 7.93 10.46 -3.32
C ALA A 73 8.02 11.38 -2.10
N ASP A 74 6.89 11.87 -1.58
CA ASP A 74 6.87 12.87 -0.50
C ASP A 74 6.02 12.40 0.69
N ALA A 75 6.66 11.69 1.60
CA ALA A 75 6.02 11.18 2.81
C ALA A 75 5.53 12.29 3.75
N ALA A 76 6.08 13.50 3.64
CA ALA A 76 5.66 14.65 4.45
C ALA A 76 4.25 15.13 4.11
N LEU A 77 3.69 14.70 2.98
CA LEU A 77 2.30 14.99 2.62
C LEU A 77 1.28 14.21 3.47
N HIS A 78 1.73 13.24 4.24
CA HIS A 78 0.86 12.48 5.14
C HIS A 78 0.16 13.40 6.14
N ASP A 79 -1.15 13.24 6.24
CA ASP A 79 -2.00 13.91 7.23
C ASP A 79 -2.73 12.83 8.03
N GLU A 80 -2.37 12.68 9.30
CA GLU A 80 -2.97 11.65 10.16
C GLU A 80 -4.50 11.82 10.29
N ASN A 81 -5.01 13.04 10.09
CA ASN A 81 -6.44 13.34 10.13
C ASN A 81 -7.08 13.32 8.75
N GLY A 82 -6.35 12.87 7.72
CA GLY A 82 -6.82 12.83 6.35
C GLY A 82 -8.03 11.94 6.15
N ALA A 83 -8.92 12.33 5.23
CA ALA A 83 -10.17 11.63 4.97
C ALA A 83 -9.96 10.30 4.24
N TRP A 84 -8.88 10.15 3.50
CA TRP A 84 -8.63 8.99 2.63
C TRP A 84 -7.35 8.27 3.03
N GLN A 85 -7.45 6.94 3.14
CA GLN A 85 -6.27 6.08 3.25
C GLN A 85 -5.81 5.73 1.83
N MET A 86 -4.67 6.25 1.43
CA MET A 86 -4.04 5.84 0.18
C MET A 86 -3.33 4.51 0.39
N ILE A 87 -3.31 3.65 -0.62
CA ILE A 87 -2.55 2.40 -0.64
C ILE A 87 -1.51 2.50 -1.75
N PHE A 88 -0.24 2.47 -1.39
CA PHE A 88 0.88 2.60 -2.33
C PHE A 88 1.42 1.25 -2.78
N GLY A 89 1.51 0.29 -1.87
CA GLY A 89 2.04 -1.03 -2.17
C GLY A 89 1.23 -2.14 -1.54
N VAL A 90 1.07 -3.22 -2.30
CA VAL A 90 0.46 -4.47 -1.84
C VAL A 90 1.42 -5.57 -2.28
N ASN A 91 2.23 -6.08 -1.37
CA ASN A 91 3.40 -6.89 -1.69
C ASN A 91 3.37 -8.23 -0.98
N THR A 92 3.66 -9.29 -1.73
CA THR A 92 3.89 -10.63 -1.18
C THR A 92 5.11 -11.21 -1.88
N LEU A 93 6.07 -11.73 -1.12
CA LEU A 93 7.24 -12.42 -1.69
C LEU A 93 6.78 -13.45 -2.72
N PRO A 94 7.46 -13.57 -3.89
CA PRO A 94 7.02 -14.48 -4.95
C PRO A 94 6.79 -15.91 -4.48
N GLY A 95 7.64 -16.43 -3.59
CA GLY A 95 7.51 -17.79 -3.06
C GLY A 95 6.38 -17.97 -2.05
N CYS A 96 5.76 -16.88 -1.61
CA CYS A 96 4.68 -16.90 -0.61
C CYS A 96 3.33 -16.51 -1.17
N ARG A 97 3.23 -16.31 -2.49
CA ARG A 97 1.99 -15.93 -3.15
C ARG A 97 0.97 -17.05 -3.15
N ARG A 98 -0.30 -16.71 -3.42
CA ARG A 98 -1.45 -17.64 -3.47
C ARG A 98 -1.79 -18.28 -2.13
N ARG A 99 -1.42 -17.64 -1.04
CA ARG A 99 -1.75 -18.05 0.34
C ARG A 99 -2.74 -17.11 1.00
N GLY A 100 -3.20 -16.06 0.28
CA GLY A 100 -4.17 -15.10 0.81
C GLY A 100 -3.57 -14.02 1.71
N TYR A 101 -2.26 -13.88 1.78
CA TYR A 101 -1.60 -12.94 2.70
C TYR A 101 -1.92 -11.48 2.38
N ALA A 102 -1.82 -11.11 1.08
CA ALA A 102 -2.17 -9.75 0.66
C ALA A 102 -3.60 -9.39 1.01
N GLY A 103 -4.53 -10.34 0.81
CA GLY A 103 -5.94 -10.14 1.15
C GLY A 103 -6.16 -9.93 2.64
N LEU A 104 -5.47 -10.69 3.50
CA LEU A 104 -5.55 -10.50 4.95
C LEU A 104 -5.08 -9.11 5.36
N LEU A 105 -3.95 -8.66 4.80
CA LEU A 105 -3.41 -7.34 5.12
C LEU A 105 -4.30 -6.22 4.60
N LEU A 106 -4.83 -6.37 3.39
CA LEU A 106 -5.72 -5.37 2.80
C LEU A 106 -7.01 -5.26 3.62
N GLN A 107 -7.57 -6.38 4.07
CA GLN A 107 -8.73 -6.38 4.95
C GLN A 107 -8.44 -5.70 6.29
N ARG A 108 -7.23 -5.88 6.83
CA ARG A 108 -6.82 -5.20 8.05
C ARG A 108 -6.71 -3.69 7.84
N ALA A 109 -6.14 -3.26 6.73
CA ALA A 109 -6.05 -1.85 6.38
C ALA A 109 -7.44 -1.22 6.22
N ILE A 110 -8.36 -1.93 5.58
CA ILE A 110 -9.75 -1.49 5.41
C ILE A 110 -10.43 -1.34 6.78
N ALA A 111 -10.29 -2.35 7.65
CA ALA A 111 -10.89 -2.31 8.98
C ALA A 111 -10.33 -1.16 9.83
N ASP A 112 -9.02 -0.93 9.77
CA ASP A 112 -8.39 0.15 10.51
C ASP A 112 -8.86 1.53 10.00
N ALA A 113 -8.92 1.72 8.68
CA ALA A 113 -9.39 2.97 8.10
C ALA A 113 -10.85 3.26 8.49
N ARG A 114 -11.69 2.22 8.48
CA ARG A 114 -13.09 2.36 8.91
C ARG A 114 -13.19 2.73 10.39
N ALA A 115 -12.41 2.08 11.24
CA ALA A 115 -12.39 2.37 12.69
C ALA A 115 -11.89 3.78 12.99
N GLN A 116 -11.00 4.30 12.13
CA GLN A 116 -10.46 5.66 12.26
C GLN A 116 -11.42 6.74 11.73
N GLY A 117 -12.56 6.35 11.17
CA GLY A 117 -13.56 7.30 10.68
C GLY A 117 -13.23 7.93 9.32
N ARG A 118 -12.35 7.31 8.54
CA ARG A 118 -12.00 7.82 7.21
C ARG A 118 -13.14 7.57 6.21
N LYS A 119 -13.12 8.26 5.08
CA LYS A 119 -14.14 8.11 4.04
C LYS A 119 -13.95 6.85 3.21
N GLY A 120 -12.75 6.31 3.15
CA GLY A 120 -12.45 5.11 2.41
C GLY A 120 -10.98 4.99 2.04
N LEU A 121 -10.70 4.14 1.05
CA LEU A 121 -9.35 3.88 0.58
C LEU A 121 -9.25 4.10 -0.93
N VAL A 122 -8.06 4.49 -1.37
CA VAL A 122 -7.76 4.72 -2.80
C VAL A 122 -6.46 4.03 -3.15
N LEU A 123 -6.43 3.35 -4.30
CA LEU A 123 -5.21 2.74 -4.83
C LEU A 123 -5.15 2.93 -6.33
N THR A 124 -3.98 2.70 -6.91
CA THR A 124 -3.83 2.52 -8.35
C THR A 124 -3.27 1.14 -8.62
N CYS A 125 -3.67 0.53 -9.72
CA CYS A 125 -3.23 -0.80 -10.09
C CYS A 125 -3.17 -0.98 -11.61
N LYS A 126 -2.45 -2.02 -12.03
CA LYS A 126 -2.44 -2.44 -13.43
C LYS A 126 -3.78 -3.11 -13.78
N GLU A 127 -4.16 -3.08 -15.06
CA GLU A 127 -5.43 -3.62 -15.54
C GLU A 127 -5.70 -5.05 -15.06
N LYS A 128 -4.67 -5.90 -15.05
CA LYS A 128 -4.80 -7.31 -14.67
C LYS A 128 -5.23 -7.52 -13.22
N LEU A 129 -5.14 -6.48 -12.37
CA LEU A 129 -5.49 -6.55 -10.95
C LEU A 129 -6.85 -5.94 -10.62
N LEU A 130 -7.55 -5.37 -11.60
CA LEU A 130 -8.86 -4.74 -11.37
C LEU A 130 -9.86 -5.70 -10.73
N ARG A 131 -9.94 -6.93 -11.23
CA ARG A 131 -10.85 -7.93 -10.66
C ARG A 131 -10.47 -8.33 -9.25
N TYR A 132 -9.18 -8.42 -8.97
CA TYR A 132 -8.68 -8.77 -7.66
C TYR A 132 -9.15 -7.76 -6.61
N TYR A 133 -8.91 -6.47 -6.87
CA TYR A 133 -9.30 -5.43 -5.91
C TYR A 133 -10.80 -5.22 -5.84
N ALA A 134 -11.53 -5.48 -6.93
CA ALA A 134 -12.99 -5.41 -6.90
C ALA A 134 -13.61 -6.37 -5.87
N LYS A 135 -12.96 -7.49 -5.58
CA LYS A 135 -13.44 -8.44 -4.57
C LYS A 135 -13.49 -7.85 -3.16
N PHE A 136 -12.69 -6.82 -2.90
CA PHE A 136 -12.66 -6.14 -1.59
C PHE A 136 -13.61 -4.94 -1.53
N GLY A 137 -14.28 -4.63 -2.63
CA GLY A 137 -15.22 -3.51 -2.71
C GLY A 137 -14.67 -2.28 -3.42
N PHE A 138 -13.45 -2.33 -3.96
CA PHE A 138 -12.90 -1.23 -4.75
C PHE A 138 -13.61 -1.12 -6.10
N VAL A 139 -13.94 0.10 -6.49
CA VAL A 139 -14.59 0.42 -7.76
C VAL A 139 -13.57 1.08 -8.69
N ASN A 140 -13.50 0.61 -9.93
CA ASN A 140 -12.63 1.17 -10.96
C ASN A 140 -13.12 2.56 -11.34
N GLU A 141 -12.25 3.57 -11.22
CA GLU A 141 -12.53 4.96 -11.59
C GLU A 141 -11.88 5.37 -12.91
N GLY A 142 -11.28 4.42 -13.62
CA GLY A 142 -10.67 4.67 -14.92
C GLY A 142 -9.16 4.87 -14.85
N VAL A 143 -8.58 5.21 -16.01
CA VAL A 143 -7.15 5.41 -16.15
C VAL A 143 -6.71 6.61 -15.30
N SER A 144 -5.70 6.37 -14.46
CA SER A 144 -5.09 7.38 -13.60
C SER A 144 -4.15 8.28 -14.39
N ALA A 145 -3.90 9.50 -13.89
CA ALA A 145 -2.88 10.38 -14.44
C ALA A 145 -1.45 9.91 -14.12
N SER A 146 -1.27 8.85 -13.31
CA SER A 146 0.04 8.34 -12.95
C SER A 146 0.81 7.83 -14.16
N THR A 147 2.11 8.17 -14.22
CA THR A 147 3.05 7.66 -15.23
C THR A 147 4.14 6.80 -14.61
N HIS A 148 3.98 6.41 -13.34
CA HIS A 148 4.96 5.66 -12.57
C HIS A 148 5.40 4.39 -13.30
N GLY A 149 6.71 4.19 -13.46
CA GLY A 149 7.27 3.02 -14.14
C GLY A 149 6.96 2.94 -15.64
N GLY A 150 6.37 3.95 -16.26
CA GLY A 150 6.03 3.97 -17.68
C GLY A 150 4.87 3.05 -18.05
N VAL A 151 4.03 2.65 -17.10
CA VAL A 151 2.86 1.77 -17.32
C VAL A 151 1.56 2.52 -17.12
N VAL A 152 0.47 1.92 -17.63
CA VAL A 152 -0.89 2.45 -17.44
C VAL A 152 -1.42 1.98 -16.08
N TRP A 153 -1.87 2.94 -15.28
CA TRP A 153 -2.44 2.68 -13.96
C TRP A 153 -3.92 3.08 -13.93
N TYR A 154 -4.73 2.27 -13.25
CA TYR A 154 -6.15 2.53 -13.01
C TYR A 154 -6.34 2.92 -11.56
N GLN A 155 -7.12 3.98 -11.31
CA GLN A 155 -7.48 4.34 -9.94
C GLN A 155 -8.70 3.55 -9.51
N MET A 156 -8.65 3.02 -8.30
CA MET A 156 -9.78 2.34 -7.68
C MET A 156 -10.05 2.92 -6.30
N ARG A 157 -11.32 2.99 -5.93
CA ARG A 157 -11.76 3.58 -4.65
C ARG A 157 -12.74 2.67 -3.94
N LEU A 158 -12.55 2.52 -2.63
CA LEU A 158 -13.51 1.88 -1.75
C LEU A 158 -14.08 2.97 -0.83
N ARG A 159 -15.37 3.23 -0.90
CA ARG A 159 -16.06 4.18 -0.03
C ARG A 159 -16.77 3.45 1.09
N PHE A 160 -16.66 4.01 2.28
CA PHE A 160 -17.40 3.50 3.42
C PHE A 160 -18.84 4.03 3.47
#